data_07c2e07c7b9626ac16ccac2bcc94fa56
#
_entry.id   07c2e07c7b9626ac16ccac2bcc94fa56
#
_cell.length_a   1.000
_cell.length_b   1.000
_cell.length_c   1.000
_cell.angle_alpha   90.00
_cell.angle_beta   90.00
_cell.angle_gamma   90.00
#
_symmetry.space_group_name_H-M   'P 1'
#
loop_
_entity.id
_entity.type
_entity.pdbx_description
1 polymer ?
#
loop_
_entity_poly.entity_id
_entity_poly.type
_entity_poly.pdbx_seq_one_letter_code
_entity_poly.pdbx_strand_id
1 'polypeptide(L)' 'GALARADLPSERQERISRVLVNLVLGDTVSVTHYVGDCYGVTQGLVEGLFASDEEIVVAKRRINFRDISAIEVLDG' A
#
# COMPACT_ATOMS: atom_id res chain seq x y z
N GLY A 1 13.97 8.81 -12.72
CA GLY A 1 13.54 7.53 -12.26
C GLY A 1 12.19 7.58 -11.60
N ALA A 2 11.69 6.41 -11.29
CA ALA A 2 10.39 6.32 -10.66
C ALA A 2 10.46 6.85 -9.22
N LEU A 3 9.35 7.40 -8.74
CA LEU A 3 9.29 7.95 -7.40
C LEU A 3 9.12 6.85 -6.37
N ALA A 4 10.02 6.81 -5.40
CA ALA A 4 9.85 6.00 -4.21
C ALA A 4 8.94 6.77 -3.24
N ARG A 5 8.39 6.08 -2.24
CA ARG A 5 7.53 6.74 -1.25
C ARG A 5 8.21 7.93 -0.58
N ALA A 6 9.52 7.84 -0.34
CA ALA A 6 10.28 8.91 0.30
C ALA A 6 10.29 10.20 -0.53
N ASP A 7 10.04 10.09 -1.83
CA ASP A 7 10.02 11.24 -2.74
C ASP A 7 8.63 11.85 -2.90
N LEU A 8 7.62 11.28 -2.24
CA LEU A 8 6.26 11.78 -2.34
C LEU A 8 6.08 13.01 -1.43
N PRO A 9 5.14 13.90 -1.78
CA PRO A 9 4.79 15.00 -0.89
C PRO A 9 4.38 14.50 0.50
N SER A 10 4.70 15.27 1.51
CA SER A 10 4.38 14.91 2.91
C SER A 10 2.91 14.57 3.12
N GLU A 11 2.02 15.33 2.50
CA GLU A 11 0.59 15.08 2.62
C GLU A 11 0.20 13.70 2.13
N ARG A 12 0.80 13.27 1.02
CA ARG A 12 0.53 11.95 0.48
C ARG A 12 1.07 10.85 1.38
N GLN A 13 2.26 11.05 1.93
CA GLN A 13 2.84 10.10 2.87
C GLN A 13 1.98 9.94 4.11
N GLU A 14 1.46 11.06 4.64
CA GLU A 14 0.57 11.03 5.78
C GLU A 14 -0.73 10.30 5.47
N ARG A 15 -1.28 10.52 4.28
CA ARG A 15 -2.51 9.87 3.86
C ARG A 15 -2.33 8.35 3.78
N ILE A 16 -1.22 7.93 3.19
CA ILE A 16 -0.88 6.50 3.10
C ILE A 16 -0.75 5.90 4.49
N SER A 17 -0.02 6.57 5.37
CA SER A 17 0.17 6.09 6.74
C SER A 17 -1.15 6.00 7.50
N ARG A 18 -2.03 6.96 7.31
CA ARG A 18 -3.33 6.97 7.97
C ARG A 18 -4.19 5.79 7.52
N VAL A 19 -4.17 5.50 6.22
CA VAL A 19 -4.91 4.35 5.70
C VAL A 19 -4.33 3.05 6.27
N LEU A 20 -3.00 2.91 6.26
CA LEU A 20 -2.35 1.70 6.74
C LEU A 20 -2.63 1.43 8.21
N VAL A 21 -2.65 2.48 9.04
CA VAL A 21 -2.92 2.35 10.48
C VAL A 21 -4.35 1.86 10.73
N ASN A 22 -5.28 2.21 9.86
CA ASN A 22 -6.69 1.86 10.03
C ASN A 22 -7.12 0.60 9.28
N LEU A 23 -6.22 -0.01 8.52
CA LEU A 23 -6.56 -1.24 7.79
C LEU A 23 -6.78 -2.41 8.73
N VAL A 24 -7.72 -3.26 8.37
CA VAL A 24 -7.92 -4.54 9.04
C VAL A 24 -7.95 -5.66 8.02
N LEU A 25 -7.66 -6.87 8.48
CA LEU A 25 -7.74 -8.05 7.62
C LEU A 25 -9.15 -8.18 7.06
N GLY A 26 -9.23 -8.48 5.79
CA GLY A 26 -10.51 -8.63 5.11
C GLY A 26 -10.99 -7.37 4.40
N ASP A 27 -10.37 -6.21 4.65
CA ASP A 27 -10.70 -5.01 3.88
C ASP A 27 -10.32 -5.24 2.42
N THR A 28 -11.09 -4.65 1.52
CA THR A 28 -10.76 -4.64 0.10
C THR A 28 -10.06 -3.32 -0.21
N VAL A 29 -8.90 -3.39 -0.84
CA VAL A 29 -8.11 -2.19 -1.12
C VAL A 29 -7.61 -2.20 -2.56
N SER A 30 -7.29 -1.00 -3.03
CA SER A 30 -6.56 -0.80 -4.27
C SER A 30 -5.24 -0.13 -3.90
N VAL A 31 -4.13 -0.76 -4.23
CA VAL A 31 -2.80 -0.27 -3.88
C VAL A 31 -2.02 0.01 -5.14
N THR A 32 -1.54 1.23 -5.27
CA THR A 32 -0.62 1.59 -6.33
C THR A 32 0.78 1.56 -5.73
N HIS A 33 1.65 0.77 -6.30
CA HIS A 33 2.96 0.54 -5.73
C HIS A 33 3.99 0.21 -6.80
N TYR A 34 5.25 0.25 -6.41
CA TYR A 34 6.34 -0.15 -7.28
C TYR A 34 6.32 -1.65 -7.56
N VAL A 35 6.59 -1.99 -8.81
CA VAL A 35 6.84 -3.35 -9.25
C VAL A 35 8.04 -3.25 -10.20
N GLY A 36 9.23 -3.59 -9.71
CA GLY A 36 10.45 -3.39 -10.49
C GLY A 36 10.67 -1.90 -10.77
N ASP A 37 10.69 -1.51 -12.03
CA ASP A 37 10.93 -0.13 -12.45
C ASP A 37 9.66 0.66 -12.70
N CYS A 38 8.51 0.06 -12.51
CA CYS A 38 7.23 0.66 -12.85
C CYS A 38 6.28 0.66 -11.67
N TYR A 39 5.24 1.47 -11.76
CA TYR A 39 4.12 1.38 -10.84
C TYR A 39 3.14 0.35 -11.38
N GLY A 40 2.55 -0.38 -10.45
CA GLY A 40 1.47 -1.29 -10.76
C GLY A 40 0.35 -1.09 -9.75
N VAL A 41 -0.79 -1.70 -10.02
CA VAL A 41 -1.94 -1.65 -9.11
C VAL A 41 -2.29 -3.08 -8.70
N THR A 42 -2.38 -3.30 -7.40
CA THR A 42 -2.84 -4.56 -6.83
C THR A 42 -4.14 -4.28 -6.09
N GLN A 43 -5.19 -4.97 -6.45
CA GLN A 43 -6.50 -4.77 -5.85
C GLN A 43 -7.01 -6.11 -5.32
N GLY A 44 -7.54 -6.09 -4.12
CA GLY A 44 -8.07 -7.30 -3.51
C GLY A 44 -8.16 -7.18 -2.01
N LEU A 45 -8.31 -8.33 -1.37
CA LEU A 45 -8.46 -8.39 0.08
C LEU A 45 -7.11 -8.27 0.76
N VAL A 46 -7.12 -7.57 1.90
CA VAL A 46 -5.96 -7.51 2.80
C VAL A 46 -5.89 -8.84 3.53
N GLU A 47 -4.88 -9.62 3.21
CA GLU A 47 -4.69 -10.97 3.75
C GLU A 47 -3.63 -11.02 4.85
N GLY A 48 -2.81 -10.00 4.96
CA GLY A 48 -1.79 -9.92 5.99
C GLY A 48 -1.42 -8.48 6.30
N LEU A 49 -1.15 -8.20 7.57
CA LEU A 49 -0.71 -6.90 8.05
C LEU A 49 0.46 -7.16 8.99
N PHE A 50 1.65 -6.82 8.56
CA PHE A 50 2.88 -7.08 9.30
C PHE A 50 3.60 -5.77 9.58
N ALA A 51 3.12 -5.04 10.58
CA ALA A 51 3.63 -3.71 10.88
C ALA A 51 5.12 -3.69 11.20
N SER A 52 5.62 -4.70 11.92
CA SER A 52 7.04 -4.79 12.26
C SER A 52 7.93 -4.92 11.03
N ASP A 53 7.43 -5.60 10.01
CA ASP A 53 8.17 -5.80 8.76
C ASP A 53 7.84 -4.73 7.73
N GLU A 54 6.91 -3.85 8.07
CA GLU A 54 6.42 -2.82 7.18
C GLU A 54 5.93 -3.38 5.85
N GLU A 55 5.12 -4.43 5.95
CA GLU A 55 4.54 -5.10 4.78
C GLU A 55 3.06 -5.34 4.94
N ILE A 56 2.35 -5.32 3.80
CA ILE A 56 0.98 -5.83 3.73
C ILE A 56 0.93 -6.91 2.66
N VAL A 57 -0.06 -7.78 2.77
CA VAL A 57 -0.33 -8.79 1.74
C VAL A 57 -1.72 -8.52 1.20
N VAL A 58 -1.79 -8.28 -0.10
CA VAL A 58 -3.04 -8.01 -0.81
C VAL A 58 -3.09 -8.93 -2.03
N ALA A 59 -4.18 -9.68 -2.16
CA ALA A 59 -4.35 -10.60 -3.28
C ALA A 59 -3.12 -11.49 -3.46
N LYS A 60 -2.61 -12.03 -2.35
CA LYS A 60 -1.45 -12.91 -2.28
C LYS A 60 -0.12 -12.26 -2.67
N ARG A 61 -0.09 -10.95 -2.81
CA ARG A 61 1.13 -10.21 -3.12
C ARG A 61 1.62 -9.47 -1.89
N ARG A 62 2.90 -9.65 -1.56
CA ARG A 62 3.54 -8.88 -0.50
C ARG A 62 3.94 -7.53 -1.04
N ILE A 63 3.58 -6.48 -0.32
CA ILE A 63 3.87 -5.11 -0.71
C ILE A 63 4.52 -4.42 0.48
N ASN A 64 5.71 -3.89 0.27
CA ASN A 64 6.41 -3.14 1.30
C ASN A 64 5.79 -1.75 1.39
N PHE A 65 5.62 -1.24 2.61
CA PHE A 65 5.01 0.08 2.81
C PHE A 65 5.72 1.17 2.01
N ARG A 66 7.05 1.12 1.94
CA ARG A 66 7.82 2.15 1.25
C ARG A 66 7.60 2.15 -0.27
N ASP A 67 7.09 1.07 -0.81
CA ASP A 67 6.81 0.97 -2.25
C ASP A 67 5.43 1.50 -2.61
N ILE A 68 4.61 1.82 -1.63
CA ILE A 68 3.24 2.27 -1.86
C ILE A 68 3.22 3.74 -2.21
N SER A 69 2.65 4.09 -3.35
CA SER A 69 2.45 5.47 -3.74
C SER A 69 1.02 5.95 -3.49
N ALA A 70 0.07 5.02 -3.42
CA ALA A 70 -1.31 5.34 -3.08
C ALA A 70 -2.00 4.08 -2.59
N ILE A 71 -2.94 4.23 -1.67
CA ILE A 71 -3.74 3.12 -1.19
C ILE A 71 -5.13 3.65 -0.87
N GLU A 72 -6.14 2.88 -1.25
CA GLU A 72 -7.53 3.27 -1.08
C GLU A 72 -8.33 2.07 -0.60
N VAL A 73 -9.14 2.27 0.43
CA VAL A 73 -10.05 1.24 0.90
C VAL A 73 -11.30 1.32 0.06
N LEU A 74 -11.71 0.21 -0.52
CA LEU A 74 -12.87 0.14 -1.39
C LEU A 74 -14.06 -0.38 -0.60
N ASP A 75 -15.20 0.24 -0.82
CA ASP A 75 -16.44 -0.22 -0.20
C ASP A 75 -16.93 -1.42 -0.99
N GLY A 76 -17.08 -2.51 -0.28
CA GLY A 76 -17.42 -3.78 -0.87
C GLY A 76 -18.80 -3.90 -1.48
#